data_919ec28c8510ad39487415cfc0a5d07e
#
_entry.id   919ec28c8510ad39487415cfc0a5d07e
#
_cell.length_a   1.000
_cell.length_b   1.000
_cell.length_c   1.000
_cell.angle_alpha   90.00
_cell.angle_beta   90.00
_cell.angle_gamma   90.00
#
_symmetry.space_group_name_H-M   'P 1'
#
loop_
_entity.id
_entity.type
_entity.pdbx_description
1 polymer ?
#
loop_
_entity_poly.entity_id
_entity_poly.type
_entity_poly.pdbx_seq_one_letter_code
_entity_poly.pdbx_strand_id
1 'polypeptide(L)'
;MKRMTQEKAEQLIKLASAYIDFSQMPLDDDPTYRIFQEADTDGIYMMESEWDKYDLLQIRPSNLDELAATVAFSHNPDINPYIYTYMKVQKVQPFTYPRFTELEKVNSILSDTHGMLLWQEQKEAILEYFGSMSELEREQNKNAIKIVLREIELRKHSLSNRAFFRNRALLCYKLAYIKVHHRELFDKFTEQYL
;
A
#
# COMPACT_ATOMS: atom_id res chain seq x y z
N MET A 1 9.51 -12.41 22.51
CA MET A 1 10.44 -11.83 21.52
C MET A 1 10.19 -10.32 21.45
N LYS A 2 11.22 -9.50 21.51
CA LYS A 2 11.06 -8.04 21.36
C LYS A 2 10.76 -7.77 19.89
N ARG A 3 9.83 -6.84 19.61
CA ARG A 3 9.45 -6.49 18.23
C ARG A 3 10.43 -5.51 17.61
N MET A 4 10.51 -5.54 16.28
CA MET A 4 11.23 -4.55 15.48
C MET A 4 10.55 -3.18 15.63
N THR A 5 11.25 -2.20 16.20
CA THR A 5 10.79 -0.81 16.26
C THR A 5 11.29 -0.05 15.03
N GLN A 6 10.70 1.13 14.76
CA GLN A 6 11.17 1.98 13.67
C GLN A 6 12.64 2.36 13.83
N GLU A 7 13.06 2.72 15.05
CA GLU A 7 14.45 3.09 15.35
C GLU A 7 15.42 1.95 15.02
N LYS A 8 15.08 0.71 15.43
CA LYS A 8 15.90 -0.48 15.12
C LYS A 8 15.91 -0.78 13.64
N ALA A 9 14.78 -0.61 12.93
CA ALA A 9 14.70 -0.78 11.50
C ALA A 9 15.62 0.21 10.76
N GLU A 10 15.58 1.48 11.14
CA GLU A 10 16.47 2.52 10.59
C GLU A 10 17.95 2.25 10.92
N GLN A 11 18.24 1.74 12.13
CA GLN A 11 19.59 1.33 12.52
C GLN A 11 20.10 0.17 11.66
N LEU A 12 19.30 -0.87 11.42
CA LEU A 12 19.67 -1.98 10.55
C LEU A 12 19.94 -1.50 9.11
N ILE A 13 19.06 -0.66 8.57
CA ILE A 13 19.25 -0.09 7.23
C ILE A 13 20.54 0.73 7.16
N LYS A 14 20.85 1.53 8.17
CA LYS A 14 22.10 2.28 8.25
C LYS A 14 23.33 1.37 8.27
N LEU A 15 23.28 0.26 9.01
CA LEU A 15 24.38 -0.74 9.00
C LEU A 15 24.48 -1.41 7.62
N ALA A 16 23.37 -1.77 7.02
CA ALA A 16 23.33 -2.41 5.71
C ALA A 16 23.80 -1.47 4.57
N SER A 17 23.73 -0.14 4.73
CA SER A 17 24.21 0.83 3.75
C SER A 17 25.71 0.72 3.45
N ALA A 18 26.48 0.03 4.31
CA ALA A 18 27.89 -0.30 4.02
C ALA A 18 28.04 -1.38 2.92
N TYR A 19 26.97 -2.11 2.61
CA TYR A 19 26.97 -3.25 1.68
C TYR A 19 25.95 -3.09 0.55
N ILE A 20 24.91 -2.25 0.74
CA ILE A 20 23.80 -2.08 -0.17
C ILE A 20 23.66 -0.61 -0.53
N ASP A 21 23.69 -0.30 -1.81
CA ASP A 21 23.24 1.00 -2.31
C ASP A 21 21.71 0.99 -2.47
N PHE A 22 21.00 1.45 -1.46
CA PHE A 22 19.54 1.52 -1.48
C PHE A 22 18.96 2.48 -2.53
N SER A 23 19.78 3.34 -3.15
CA SER A 23 19.32 4.19 -4.26
C SER A 23 19.18 3.40 -5.56
N GLN A 24 19.90 2.28 -5.68
CA GLN A 24 19.88 1.37 -6.82
C GLN A 24 19.12 0.06 -6.53
N MET A 25 18.54 -0.07 -5.34
CA MET A 25 17.76 -1.26 -4.96
C MET A 25 16.53 -1.40 -5.86
N PRO A 26 16.34 -2.56 -6.55
CA PRO A 26 15.14 -2.80 -7.34
C PRO A 26 13.90 -2.83 -6.45
N LEU A 27 12.80 -2.23 -6.91
CA LEU A 27 11.51 -2.24 -6.19
C LEU A 27 10.54 -3.31 -6.73
N ASP A 28 11.03 -4.19 -7.59
CA ASP A 28 10.31 -5.30 -8.24
C ASP A 28 11.01 -6.65 -8.02
N ASP A 29 11.78 -6.78 -6.92
CA ASP A 29 12.52 -8.00 -6.57
C ASP A 29 11.55 -9.09 -6.04
N ASP A 30 11.25 -10.08 -6.88
CA ASP A 30 10.36 -11.19 -6.55
C ASP A 30 10.71 -11.93 -5.24
N PRO A 31 12.00 -12.28 -4.96
CA PRO A 31 12.37 -12.91 -3.69
C PRO A 31 12.00 -12.07 -2.47
N THR A 32 12.13 -10.75 -2.56
CA THR A 32 11.75 -9.83 -1.48
C THR A 32 10.23 -9.83 -1.26
N TYR A 33 9.42 -9.81 -2.33
CA TYR A 33 7.96 -9.89 -2.17
C TYR A 33 7.48 -11.24 -1.64
N ARG A 34 8.19 -12.35 -1.89
CA ARG A 34 7.85 -13.65 -1.31
C ARG A 34 7.85 -13.64 0.21
N ILE A 35 8.72 -12.88 0.86
CA ILE A 35 8.73 -12.70 2.32
C ILE A 35 7.34 -12.25 2.81
N PHE A 36 6.71 -11.30 2.11
CA PHE A 36 5.37 -10.80 2.44
C PHE A 36 4.28 -11.79 2.04
N GLN A 37 4.38 -12.40 0.85
CA GLN A 37 3.40 -13.36 0.34
C GLN A 37 3.32 -14.66 1.13
N GLU A 38 4.40 -15.04 1.81
CA GLU A 38 4.53 -16.21 2.68
C GLU A 38 4.41 -15.85 4.17
N ALA A 39 4.26 -14.55 4.47
CA ALA A 39 4.22 -14.00 5.83
C ALA A 39 5.46 -14.36 6.68
N ASP A 40 6.63 -14.58 6.04
CA ASP A 40 7.91 -14.75 6.76
C ASP A 40 8.46 -13.39 7.19
N THR A 41 7.69 -12.67 8.05
CA THR A 41 7.93 -11.28 8.40
C THR A 41 8.46 -11.07 9.81
N ASP A 42 8.95 -12.10 10.47
CA ASP A 42 9.64 -11.94 11.74
C ASP A 42 10.87 -11.04 11.58
N GLY A 43 10.97 -10.03 12.42
CA GLY A 43 11.99 -8.98 12.31
C GLY A 43 11.70 -7.90 11.27
N ILE A 44 10.53 -7.89 10.62
CA ILE A 44 10.11 -6.84 9.70
C ILE A 44 9.16 -5.86 10.42
N TYR A 45 9.60 -4.63 10.56
CA TYR A 45 8.82 -3.56 11.18
C TYR A 45 7.38 -3.49 10.67
N MET A 46 6.40 -3.32 11.57
CA MET A 46 4.95 -3.26 11.27
C MET A 46 4.34 -4.51 10.62
N MET A 47 5.08 -5.64 10.49
CA MET A 47 4.59 -6.82 9.78
C MET A 47 4.73 -8.12 10.60
N GLU A 48 4.94 -8.00 11.93
CA GLU A 48 5.26 -9.14 12.79
C GLU A 48 4.05 -9.73 13.53
N SER A 49 2.92 -8.99 13.62
CA SER A 49 1.75 -9.49 14.35
C SER A 49 1.00 -10.55 13.54
N GLU A 50 0.27 -11.43 14.23
CA GLU A 50 -0.58 -12.44 13.57
C GLU A 50 -1.63 -11.80 12.64
N TRP A 51 -2.11 -10.60 12.97
CA TRP A 51 -3.02 -9.85 12.12
C TRP A 51 -2.33 -9.35 10.84
N ASP A 52 -1.11 -8.80 10.96
CA ASP A 52 -0.32 -8.36 9.80
C ASP A 52 -0.04 -9.54 8.88
N LYS A 53 0.39 -10.68 9.45
CA LYS A 53 0.65 -11.92 8.72
C LYS A 53 -0.61 -12.45 8.03
N TYR A 54 -1.76 -12.40 8.72
CA TYR A 54 -3.03 -12.79 8.13
C TYR A 54 -3.37 -11.92 6.92
N ASP A 55 -3.28 -10.59 7.04
CA ASP A 55 -3.55 -9.65 5.94
C ASP A 55 -2.60 -9.87 4.75
N LEU A 56 -1.31 -10.09 5.03
CA LEU A 56 -0.29 -10.41 4.02
C LEU A 56 -0.62 -11.68 3.24
N LEU A 57 -1.01 -12.75 3.91
CA LEU A 57 -1.40 -14.03 3.27
C LEU A 57 -2.65 -13.87 2.40
N GLN A 58 -3.54 -12.95 2.75
CA GLN A 58 -4.76 -12.68 1.99
C GLN A 58 -4.49 -11.81 0.75
N ILE A 59 -3.77 -10.70 0.91
CA ILE A 59 -3.48 -9.73 -0.16
C ILE A 59 -2.37 -10.26 -1.06
N ARG A 60 -1.29 -10.83 -0.49
CA ARG A 60 -0.11 -11.32 -1.21
C ARG A 60 0.50 -10.24 -2.12
N PRO A 61 0.96 -9.12 -1.55
CA PRO A 61 1.43 -7.98 -2.33
C PRO A 61 2.59 -8.38 -3.24
N SER A 62 2.58 -7.84 -4.48
CA SER A 62 3.58 -8.08 -5.52
C SER A 62 4.32 -6.81 -5.95
N ASN A 63 3.92 -5.68 -5.42
CA ASN A 63 4.52 -4.38 -5.68
C ASN A 63 4.40 -3.45 -4.47
N LEU A 64 5.11 -2.32 -4.53
CA LEU A 64 5.18 -1.40 -3.39
C LEU A 64 3.85 -0.73 -3.05
N ASP A 65 2.98 -0.49 -4.05
CA ASP A 65 1.69 0.15 -3.81
C ASP A 65 0.71 -0.83 -3.14
N GLU A 66 0.72 -2.11 -3.52
CA GLU A 66 -0.04 -3.16 -2.83
C GLU A 66 0.49 -3.41 -1.41
N LEU A 67 1.81 -3.36 -1.21
CA LEU A 67 2.39 -3.44 0.14
C LEU A 67 1.98 -2.22 0.98
N ALA A 68 1.96 -1.01 0.41
CA ALA A 68 1.49 0.18 1.12
C ALA A 68 0.01 0.08 1.50
N ALA A 69 -0.83 -0.44 0.61
CA ALA A 69 -2.23 -0.71 0.91
C ALA A 69 -2.38 -1.74 2.05
N THR A 70 -1.57 -2.83 2.03
CA THR A 70 -1.57 -3.85 3.08
C THR A 70 -1.20 -3.22 4.44
N VAL A 71 -0.11 -2.45 4.51
CA VAL A 71 0.29 -1.73 5.73
C VAL A 71 -0.83 -0.80 6.21
N ALA A 72 -1.51 -0.10 5.28
CA ALA A 72 -2.61 0.79 5.63
C ALA A 72 -3.81 0.01 6.20
N PHE A 73 -4.21 -1.11 5.61
CA PHE A 73 -5.31 -1.94 6.13
C PHE A 73 -5.02 -2.49 7.53
N SER A 74 -3.80 -2.97 7.76
CA SER A 74 -3.41 -3.54 9.06
C SER A 74 -3.31 -2.48 10.18
N HIS A 75 -2.96 -1.23 9.84
CA HIS A 75 -2.62 -0.19 10.81
C HIS A 75 -3.56 1.02 10.84
N ASN A 76 -4.58 1.04 9.99
CA ASN A 76 -5.65 2.04 10.05
C ASN A 76 -7.01 1.36 10.21
N PRO A 77 -7.61 1.37 11.42
CA PRO A 77 -8.87 0.68 11.70
C PRO A 77 -10.04 1.22 10.87
N ASP A 78 -9.97 2.47 10.40
CA ASP A 78 -11.05 3.08 9.63
C ASP A 78 -11.17 2.52 8.21
N ILE A 79 -10.07 1.98 7.64
CA ILE A 79 -10.06 1.36 6.31
C ILE A 79 -10.05 -0.16 6.35
N ASN A 80 -9.73 -0.77 7.49
CA ASN A 80 -9.66 -2.24 7.63
C ASN A 80 -10.93 -2.96 7.14
N PRO A 81 -12.18 -2.47 7.36
CA PRO A 81 -13.38 -3.12 6.84
C PRO A 81 -13.42 -3.26 5.30
N TYR A 82 -12.61 -2.50 4.57
CA TYR A 82 -12.55 -2.53 3.11
C TYR A 82 -11.56 -3.55 2.55
N ILE A 83 -10.76 -4.21 3.40
CA ILE A 83 -9.74 -5.19 2.99
C ILE A 83 -10.32 -6.31 2.12
N TYR A 84 -11.50 -6.86 2.47
CA TYR A 84 -12.15 -7.90 1.69
C TYR A 84 -12.55 -7.42 0.29
N THR A 85 -12.98 -6.17 0.16
CA THR A 85 -13.30 -5.58 -1.14
C THR A 85 -12.03 -5.41 -1.96
N TYR A 86 -10.96 -4.91 -1.36
CA TYR A 86 -9.66 -4.76 -2.00
C TYR A 86 -9.14 -6.09 -2.54
N MET A 87 -9.13 -7.15 -1.72
CA MET A 87 -8.70 -8.49 -2.11
C MET A 87 -9.50 -9.06 -3.29
N LYS A 88 -10.81 -8.81 -3.33
CA LYS A 88 -11.66 -9.25 -4.44
C LYS A 88 -11.31 -8.53 -5.74
N VAL A 89 -11.11 -7.23 -5.70
CA VAL A 89 -10.82 -6.42 -6.89
C VAL A 89 -9.39 -6.63 -7.38
N GLN A 90 -8.42 -6.85 -6.51
CA GLN A 90 -7.05 -7.16 -6.86
C GLN A 90 -6.93 -8.47 -7.68
N LYS A 91 -7.73 -9.47 -7.35
CA LYS A 91 -7.70 -10.79 -8.01
C LYS A 91 -8.44 -10.84 -9.35
N VAL A 92 -9.30 -9.87 -9.62
CA VAL A 92 -10.05 -9.77 -10.86
C VAL A 92 -9.30 -8.77 -11.78
N GLN A 93 -8.88 -9.21 -12.95
CA GLN A 93 -8.21 -8.43 -14.00
C GLN A 93 -8.88 -7.08 -14.23
N PRO A 94 -8.18 -6.06 -14.80
CA PRO A 94 -8.28 -4.65 -14.40
C PRO A 94 -9.72 -4.26 -14.13
N PHE A 95 -9.99 -4.05 -12.86
CA PHE A 95 -11.31 -3.69 -12.39
C PHE A 95 -11.61 -2.26 -12.84
N THR A 96 -12.20 -2.14 -13.99
CA THR A 96 -12.96 -0.94 -14.31
C THR A 96 -14.22 -0.99 -13.46
N TYR A 97 -14.38 -0.08 -12.52
CA TYR A 97 -15.68 0.16 -11.91
C TYR A 97 -16.68 0.37 -13.03
N PRO A 98 -17.61 -0.55 -13.32
CA PRO A 98 -18.56 -0.37 -14.43
C PRO A 98 -19.37 0.92 -14.30
N ARG A 99 -19.42 1.50 -13.08
CA ARG A 99 -20.10 2.76 -12.76
C ARG A 99 -19.37 4.01 -13.25
N PHE A 100 -18.06 3.90 -13.52
CA PHE A 100 -17.19 5.04 -13.84
C PHE A 100 -16.51 4.89 -15.19
N THR A 101 -17.00 4.00 -16.04
CA THR A 101 -16.40 3.76 -17.36
C THR A 101 -16.36 5.00 -18.24
N GLU A 102 -17.32 5.90 -18.09
CA GLU A 102 -17.36 7.19 -18.76
C GLU A 102 -16.41 8.23 -18.17
N LEU A 103 -15.83 7.96 -16.98
CA LEU A 103 -14.87 8.83 -16.30
C LEU A 103 -13.48 8.18 -16.28
N GLU A 104 -12.86 8.02 -17.46
CA GLU A 104 -11.54 7.41 -17.64
C GLU A 104 -10.47 8.03 -16.74
N LYS A 105 -10.54 9.34 -16.51
CA LYS A 105 -9.60 10.04 -15.62
C LYS A 105 -9.73 9.58 -14.17
N VAL A 106 -10.96 9.33 -13.69
CA VAL A 106 -11.19 8.77 -12.35
C VAL A 106 -10.64 7.35 -12.26
N ASN A 107 -10.90 6.51 -13.28
CA ASN A 107 -10.35 5.16 -13.34
C ASN A 107 -8.81 5.17 -13.32
N SER A 108 -8.18 6.10 -14.05
CA SER A 108 -6.72 6.29 -14.04
C SER A 108 -6.19 6.67 -12.65
N ILE A 109 -6.88 7.58 -11.93
CA ILE A 109 -6.50 7.99 -10.56
C ILE A 109 -6.59 6.83 -9.58
N LEU A 110 -7.56 5.93 -9.76
CA LEU A 110 -7.79 4.79 -8.86
C LEU A 110 -7.07 3.50 -9.30
N SER A 111 -6.29 3.52 -10.37
CA SER A 111 -5.70 2.31 -10.97
C SER A 111 -4.73 1.57 -10.04
N ASP A 112 -3.94 2.30 -9.26
CA ASP A 112 -2.97 1.77 -8.30
C ASP A 112 -3.61 1.11 -7.06
N THR A 113 -4.90 1.33 -6.85
CA THR A 113 -5.70 0.71 -5.80
C THR A 113 -6.82 -0.16 -6.36
N HIS A 114 -6.64 -0.70 -7.57
CA HIS A 114 -7.58 -1.58 -8.26
C HIS A 114 -9.00 -1.00 -8.35
N GLY A 115 -9.10 0.33 -8.57
CA GLY A 115 -10.37 1.05 -8.67
C GLY A 115 -10.99 1.46 -7.33
N MET A 116 -10.32 1.26 -6.21
CA MET A 116 -10.83 1.66 -4.89
C MET A 116 -10.32 3.04 -4.46
N LEU A 117 -11.21 3.85 -3.91
CA LEU A 117 -10.82 5.08 -3.24
C LEU A 117 -10.25 4.75 -1.85
N LEU A 118 -8.94 4.78 -1.71
CA LEU A 118 -8.20 4.41 -0.51
C LEU A 118 -7.40 5.59 0.07
N TRP A 119 -6.88 6.47 -0.81
CA TRP A 119 -5.97 7.51 -0.45
C TRP A 119 -6.61 8.91 -0.46
N GLN A 120 -6.20 9.75 0.48
CA GLN A 120 -6.59 11.16 0.53
C GLN A 120 -6.20 11.89 -0.77
N GLU A 121 -5.02 11.58 -1.29
CA GLU A 121 -4.48 12.15 -2.52
C GLU A 121 -5.32 11.79 -3.75
N GLN A 122 -5.90 10.59 -3.80
CA GLN A 122 -6.84 10.21 -4.87
C GLN A 122 -8.12 11.05 -4.82
N LYS A 123 -8.68 11.28 -3.63
CA LYS A 123 -9.84 12.14 -3.45
C LYS A 123 -9.54 13.56 -3.94
N GLU A 124 -8.40 14.12 -3.56
CA GLU A 124 -7.99 15.47 -3.95
C GLU A 124 -7.85 15.58 -5.48
N ALA A 125 -7.16 14.62 -6.12
CA ALA A 125 -7.02 14.56 -7.58
C ALA A 125 -8.36 14.43 -8.32
N ILE A 126 -9.31 13.65 -7.79
CA ILE A 126 -10.66 13.52 -8.36
C ILE A 126 -11.43 14.84 -8.25
N LEU A 127 -11.38 15.51 -7.09
CA LEU A 127 -12.05 16.77 -6.89
C LEU A 127 -11.47 17.89 -7.78
N GLU A 128 -10.14 17.93 -7.94
CA GLU A 128 -9.46 18.84 -8.87
C GLU A 128 -9.90 18.59 -10.31
N TYR A 129 -9.95 17.32 -10.74
CA TYR A 129 -10.45 16.96 -12.07
C TYR A 129 -11.88 17.44 -12.29
N PHE A 130 -12.79 17.22 -11.33
CA PHE A 130 -14.17 17.72 -11.44
C PHE A 130 -14.22 19.26 -11.45
N GLY A 131 -13.33 19.93 -10.73
CA GLY A 131 -13.20 21.38 -10.75
C GLY A 131 -12.78 21.93 -12.11
N SER A 132 -11.97 21.19 -12.87
CA SER A 132 -11.46 21.56 -14.20
C SER A 132 -12.43 21.31 -15.34
N MET A 133 -13.50 20.52 -15.14
CA MET A 133 -14.50 20.23 -16.18
C MET A 133 -15.28 21.48 -16.60
N SER A 134 -15.55 21.60 -17.89
CA SER A 134 -16.51 22.56 -18.46
C SER A 134 -17.93 22.27 -17.98
N GLU A 135 -18.81 23.25 -18.09
CA GLU A 135 -20.23 23.11 -17.73
C GLU A 135 -20.91 22.00 -18.55
N LEU A 136 -20.59 21.91 -19.84
CA LEU A 136 -21.11 20.88 -20.74
C LEU A 136 -20.66 19.46 -20.30
N GLU A 137 -19.39 19.28 -20.01
CA GLU A 137 -18.86 17.99 -19.52
C GLU A 137 -19.49 17.57 -18.21
N ARG A 138 -19.69 18.52 -17.27
CA ARG A 138 -20.36 18.24 -16.00
C ARG A 138 -21.80 17.79 -16.18
N GLU A 139 -22.56 18.43 -17.08
CA GLU A 139 -23.94 18.04 -17.33
C GLU A 139 -24.02 16.66 -18.01
N GLN A 140 -23.13 16.38 -18.99
CA GLN A 140 -23.04 15.08 -19.65
C GLN A 140 -22.70 13.93 -18.66
N ASN A 141 -21.83 14.20 -17.68
CA ASN A 141 -21.35 13.20 -16.71
C ASN A 141 -22.02 13.30 -15.34
N LYS A 142 -23.10 14.03 -15.20
CA LYS A 142 -23.75 14.39 -13.94
C LYS A 142 -24.03 13.19 -13.02
N ASN A 143 -24.52 12.09 -13.57
CA ASN A 143 -24.82 10.89 -12.78
C ASN A 143 -23.56 10.20 -12.27
N ALA A 144 -22.54 10.05 -13.09
CA ALA A 144 -21.26 9.48 -12.71
C ALA A 144 -20.57 10.33 -11.63
N ILE A 145 -20.52 11.65 -11.83
CA ILE A 145 -19.99 12.60 -10.84
C ILE A 145 -20.72 12.46 -9.50
N LYS A 146 -22.05 12.40 -9.50
CA LYS A 146 -22.85 12.22 -8.29
C LYS A 146 -22.51 10.92 -7.54
N ILE A 147 -22.30 9.82 -8.27
CA ILE A 147 -21.92 8.53 -7.67
C ILE A 147 -20.54 8.63 -7.02
N VAL A 148 -19.56 9.22 -7.71
CA VAL A 148 -18.20 9.39 -7.20
C VAL A 148 -18.18 10.29 -5.96
N LEU A 149 -18.89 11.44 -6.00
CA LEU A 149 -18.99 12.34 -4.85
C LEU A 149 -19.64 11.68 -3.64
N ARG A 150 -20.65 10.80 -3.87
CA ARG A 150 -21.25 10.01 -2.79
C ARG A 150 -20.24 9.03 -2.18
N GLU A 151 -19.43 8.38 -2.98
CA GLU A 151 -18.37 7.48 -2.49
C GLU A 151 -17.32 8.25 -1.67
N ILE A 152 -16.90 9.42 -2.14
CA ILE A 152 -15.99 10.31 -1.40
C ILE A 152 -16.59 10.69 -0.03
N GLU A 153 -17.87 11.04 0.01
CA GLU A 153 -18.54 11.43 1.26
C GLU A 153 -18.65 10.25 2.23
N LEU A 154 -18.96 9.05 1.73
CA LEU A 154 -19.04 7.85 2.56
C LEU A 154 -17.69 7.47 3.19
N ARG A 155 -16.57 7.78 2.51
CA ARG A 155 -15.22 7.40 2.94
C ARG A 155 -14.41 8.55 3.54
N LYS A 156 -14.96 9.74 3.66
CA LYS A 156 -14.20 10.96 4.04
C LYS A 156 -13.38 10.83 5.33
N HIS A 157 -13.81 9.99 6.27
CA HIS A 157 -13.13 9.76 7.53
C HIS A 157 -12.21 8.53 7.54
N SER A 158 -12.26 7.70 6.49
CA SER A 158 -11.47 6.46 6.41
C SER A 158 -10.30 6.53 5.43
N LEU A 159 -10.15 7.63 4.68
CA LEU A 159 -9.06 7.75 3.72
C LEU A 159 -7.72 7.91 4.41
N SER A 160 -6.72 7.19 3.90
CA SER A 160 -5.36 7.19 4.42
C SER A 160 -4.44 8.13 3.62
N ASN A 161 -3.38 8.63 4.26
CA ASN A 161 -2.33 9.36 3.58
C ASN A 161 -1.41 8.37 2.85
N ARG A 162 -1.39 8.44 1.50
CA ARG A 162 -0.60 7.53 0.65
C ARG A 162 0.90 7.67 0.91
N ALA A 163 1.41 8.91 0.94
CA ALA A 163 2.83 9.15 1.11
C ALA A 163 3.34 8.56 2.45
N PHE A 164 2.56 8.68 3.51
CA PHE A 164 2.89 8.10 4.81
C PHE A 164 3.00 6.57 4.73
N PHE A 165 1.98 5.89 4.21
CA PHE A 165 1.97 4.42 4.16
C PHE A 165 2.95 3.87 3.12
N ARG A 166 3.18 4.57 2.01
CA ARG A 166 4.20 4.19 1.03
C ARG A 166 5.62 4.27 1.60
N ASN A 167 5.92 5.28 2.42
CA ASN A 167 7.20 5.36 3.13
C ASN A 167 7.36 4.23 4.15
N ARG A 168 6.29 3.83 4.84
CA ARG A 168 6.30 2.67 5.75
C ARG A 168 6.52 1.36 4.99
N ALA A 169 5.82 1.16 3.89
CA ALA A 169 6.01 0.00 3.02
C ALA A 169 7.44 -0.07 2.46
N LEU A 170 8.02 1.05 2.06
CA LEU A 170 9.41 1.09 1.62
C LEU A 170 10.40 0.71 2.73
N LEU A 171 10.13 1.11 3.97
CA LEU A 171 10.91 0.68 5.13
C LEU A 171 10.81 -0.83 5.33
N CYS A 172 9.60 -1.39 5.30
CA CYS A 172 9.36 -2.84 5.38
C CYS A 172 10.08 -3.58 4.23
N TYR A 173 9.97 -3.07 3.01
CA TYR A 173 10.61 -3.65 1.83
C TYR A 173 12.13 -3.69 1.95
N LYS A 174 12.77 -2.61 2.42
CA LYS A 174 14.21 -2.57 2.67
C LYS A 174 14.65 -3.63 3.68
N LEU A 175 13.88 -3.82 4.76
CA LEU A 175 14.18 -4.87 5.74
C LEU A 175 14.04 -6.27 5.16
N ALA A 176 12.98 -6.52 4.35
CA ALA A 176 12.80 -7.78 3.65
C ALA A 176 13.92 -8.03 2.63
N TYR A 177 14.35 -7.00 1.89
CA TYR A 177 15.48 -7.08 0.97
C TYR A 177 16.78 -7.45 1.69
N ILE A 178 17.08 -6.85 2.85
CA ILE A 178 18.22 -7.23 3.69
C ILE A 178 18.07 -8.69 4.15
N LYS A 179 16.88 -9.09 4.61
CA LYS A 179 16.60 -10.46 5.06
C LYS A 179 16.86 -11.52 3.98
N VAL A 180 16.55 -11.19 2.72
CA VAL A 180 16.75 -12.08 1.56
C VAL A 180 18.20 -12.11 1.10
N HIS A 181 18.77 -10.94 0.85
CA HIS A 181 20.05 -10.81 0.15
C HIS A 181 21.26 -10.70 1.07
N HIS A 182 21.05 -10.37 2.36
CA HIS A 182 22.09 -10.23 3.38
C HIS A 182 21.67 -10.90 4.69
N ARG A 183 21.27 -12.17 4.59
CA ARG A 183 20.67 -12.96 5.68
C ARG A 183 21.51 -12.95 6.95
N GLU A 184 22.81 -13.16 6.84
CA GLU A 184 23.73 -13.17 8.01
C GLU A 184 23.73 -11.83 8.77
N LEU A 185 23.68 -10.72 8.05
CA LEU A 185 23.60 -9.39 8.65
C LEU A 185 22.26 -9.21 9.39
N PHE A 186 21.16 -9.64 8.74
CA PHE A 186 19.81 -9.55 9.30
C PHE A 186 19.69 -10.38 10.57
N ASP A 187 20.11 -11.65 10.53
CA ASP A 187 20.00 -12.58 11.67
C ASP A 187 20.88 -12.11 12.85
N LYS A 188 22.12 -11.72 12.60
CA LYS A 188 23.00 -11.18 13.64
C LYS A 188 22.43 -9.95 14.33
N PHE A 189 21.80 -9.05 13.54
CA PHE A 189 21.16 -7.87 14.12
C PHE A 189 19.94 -8.24 14.96
N THR A 190 19.07 -9.11 14.45
CA THR A 190 17.86 -9.53 15.15
C THR A 190 18.17 -10.31 16.43
N GLU A 191 19.15 -11.21 16.43
CA GLU A 191 19.63 -11.91 17.62
C GLU A 191 20.16 -10.95 18.69
N GLN A 192 20.85 -9.89 18.28
CA GLN A 192 21.46 -8.93 19.21
C GLN A 192 20.44 -7.93 19.79
N TYR A 193 19.43 -7.52 19.02
CA TYR A 193 18.57 -6.38 19.37
C TYR A 193 17.09 -6.72 19.55
N LEU A 194 16.61 -7.88 19.10
CA LEU A 194 15.22 -8.34 19.27
C LEU A 194 15.11 -9.49 20.27
#